data_e7cd5248920e4a0396f085e89d51aa3c
#
_entry.id   e7cd5248920e4a0396f085e89d51aa3c
#
_cell.length_a   1.000
_cell.length_b   1.000
_cell.length_c   1.000
_cell.angle_alpha   90.00
_cell.angle_beta   90.00
_cell.angle_gamma   90.00
#
_symmetry.space_group_name_H-M   'P 1'
#
loop_
_entity.id
_entity.type
_entity.pdbx_description
1 polymer ?
#
loop_
_entity_poly.entity_id
_entity_poly.type
_entity_poly.pdbx_seq_one_letter_code
_entity_poly.pdbx_strand_id
1 'polypeptide(L)'
;MRKLFAWPAILLLAALFAAHCDGWSQASNPAGPQGTGAAGNPPQQGGARASGPIAGPPHDPRDLNGIWNMRFGGGGFGRVQPKLTPLGEQLFKRAKSSNSGEYTLQETNDPVITKCFPPGVPRIYLQPFPWQIVQTPKETVFLYEYDHTIRHVFTDGRKHPEDVTPTYMGDSIGRWDGDTFVVDTVGFNEKTWLDRFGRGHSDQLHVIERFHRVNQNDLEADITMEDPKTLAEPWNVHLQFQFRPEWTLEEQVCADNGDFVTFEK
;
A
#
# COMPACT_ATOMS: atom_id res chain seq x y z
N MET A 1 4.70 47.75 45.19
CA MET A 1 4.19 48.73 44.20
C MET A 1 3.56 47.97 43.06
N ARG A 2 2.24 47.93 43.02
CA ARG A 2 1.45 47.27 42.00
C ARG A 2 1.27 48.23 40.81
N LYS A 3 1.59 47.85 39.59
CA LYS A 3 1.17 48.55 38.37
C LYS A 3 0.17 47.68 37.63
N LEU A 4 -1.09 48.13 37.66
CA LEU A 4 -2.19 47.69 36.82
C LEU A 4 -2.02 48.27 35.42
N PHE A 5 -2.01 47.41 34.40
CA PHE A 5 -2.20 47.85 32.99
C PHE A 5 -3.59 47.44 32.53
N ALA A 6 -4.37 48.46 32.16
CA ALA A 6 -5.70 48.35 31.58
C ALA A 6 -5.59 48.03 30.07
N TRP A 7 -6.39 47.10 29.58
CA TRP A 7 -6.60 46.85 28.17
C TRP A 7 -7.83 47.66 27.66
N PRO A 8 -7.76 48.28 26.49
CA PRO A 8 -8.93 48.84 25.83
C PRO A 8 -9.70 47.81 25.04
N ALA A 9 -11.02 47.81 25.19
CA ALA A 9 -11.98 47.07 24.40
C ALA A 9 -12.00 47.52 22.95
N ILE A 10 -11.87 46.57 22.00
CA ILE A 10 -12.12 46.83 20.57
C ILE A 10 -13.48 46.24 20.22
N LEU A 11 -14.38 47.11 19.79
CA LEU A 11 -15.72 46.83 19.30
C LEU A 11 -15.68 46.05 17.96
N LEU A 12 -16.40 44.93 17.92
CA LEU A 12 -16.69 44.17 16.72
C LEU A 12 -17.77 44.89 15.89
N LEU A 13 -17.45 45.23 14.65
CA LEU A 13 -18.41 45.57 13.60
C LEU A 13 -18.70 44.29 12.80
N ALA A 14 -19.90 43.75 12.95
CA ALA A 14 -20.42 42.68 12.11
C ALA A 14 -21.00 43.28 10.83
N ALA A 15 -20.39 43.02 9.69
CA ALA A 15 -20.95 43.30 8.37
C ALA A 15 -21.67 42.04 7.85
N LEU A 16 -22.99 42.13 7.73
CA LEU A 16 -23.85 41.19 7.05
C LEU A 16 -23.66 41.27 5.55
N PHE A 17 -23.11 40.23 4.92
CA PHE A 17 -23.24 40.00 3.48
C PHE A 17 -24.31 38.93 3.23
N ALA A 18 -25.49 39.39 2.80
CA ALA A 18 -26.51 38.56 2.21
C ALA A 18 -26.14 38.30 0.74
N ALA A 19 -25.72 37.12 0.41
CA ALA A 19 -25.56 36.66 -0.97
C ALA A 19 -26.84 35.96 -1.42
N HIS A 20 -27.46 36.50 -2.47
CA HIS A 20 -28.62 35.96 -3.17
C HIS A 20 -28.17 34.71 -3.95
N CYS A 21 -28.83 33.59 -3.70
CA CYS A 21 -28.77 32.43 -4.58
C CYS A 21 -29.93 32.54 -5.58
N ASP A 22 -29.66 32.97 -6.79
CA ASP A 22 -30.60 32.86 -7.89
C ASP A 22 -30.58 31.46 -8.47
N GLY A 23 -31.80 30.97 -8.70
CA GLY A 23 -32.09 29.60 -9.05
C GLY A 23 -31.61 29.16 -10.43
N TRP A 24 -31.17 27.95 -10.51
CA TRP A 24 -31.06 27.23 -11.77
C TRP A 24 -32.35 26.45 -12.02
N SER A 25 -33.11 26.93 -13.02
CA SER A 25 -34.31 26.26 -13.53
C SER A 25 -33.92 25.00 -14.30
N GLN A 26 -34.57 23.90 -13.94
CA GLN A 26 -34.52 22.66 -14.72
C GLN A 26 -35.20 22.86 -16.07
N ALA A 27 -34.47 22.66 -17.14
CA ALA A 27 -35.04 22.56 -18.50
C ALA A 27 -35.66 21.18 -18.67
N SER A 28 -36.98 21.16 -18.86
CA SER A 28 -37.76 19.99 -19.22
C SER A 28 -37.51 19.64 -20.71
N ASN A 29 -37.13 18.41 -21.01
CA ASN A 29 -37.06 17.85 -22.34
C ASN A 29 -38.48 17.62 -22.90
N PRO A 30 -38.76 18.02 -24.14
CA PRO A 30 -40.03 17.68 -24.81
C PRO A 30 -40.01 16.23 -25.28
N ALA A 31 -41.16 15.57 -25.09
CA ALA A 31 -41.45 14.24 -25.60
C ALA A 31 -41.48 14.22 -27.15
N GLY A 32 -40.68 13.35 -27.75
CA GLY A 32 -40.75 13.02 -29.17
C GLY A 32 -41.77 11.91 -29.47
N PRO A 33 -42.28 11.81 -30.69
CA PRO A 33 -43.45 11.00 -31.01
C PRO A 33 -43.17 9.49 -31.05
N GLN A 34 -44.13 8.72 -30.58
CA GLN A 34 -44.14 7.25 -30.63
C GLN A 34 -44.39 6.79 -32.10
N GLY A 35 -43.40 6.16 -32.68
CA GLY A 35 -43.54 5.47 -33.98
C GLY A 35 -43.66 3.97 -33.76
N THR A 36 -44.85 3.43 -34.08
CA THR A 36 -45.10 2.00 -34.21
C THR A 36 -44.50 1.48 -35.51
N GLY A 37 -43.52 0.56 -35.42
CA GLY A 37 -42.97 -0.08 -36.61
C GLY A 37 -42.23 -1.36 -36.21
N ALA A 38 -42.93 -2.50 -36.34
CA ALA A 38 -42.34 -3.81 -36.26
C ALA A 38 -41.45 -4.06 -37.49
N ALA A 39 -40.13 -4.18 -37.25
CA ALA A 39 -39.19 -4.69 -38.25
C ALA A 39 -38.28 -5.71 -37.56
N GLY A 40 -38.29 -6.92 -38.10
CA GLY A 40 -37.56 -8.07 -37.56
C GLY A 40 -36.04 -7.87 -37.51
N ASN A 41 -35.46 -8.28 -36.39
CA ASN A 41 -34.02 -8.34 -36.24
C ASN A 41 -33.42 -9.43 -37.12
N PRO A 42 -32.34 -9.15 -37.87
CA PRO A 42 -31.55 -10.21 -38.49
C PRO A 42 -30.82 -11.02 -37.43
N PRO A 43 -30.51 -12.32 -37.70
CA PRO A 43 -29.86 -13.17 -36.73
C PRO A 43 -28.46 -12.66 -36.44
N GLN A 44 -28.21 -12.33 -35.16
CA GLN A 44 -26.86 -12.05 -34.66
C GLN A 44 -26.06 -13.35 -34.69
N GLN A 45 -25.12 -13.44 -35.62
CA GLN A 45 -24.06 -14.43 -35.59
C GLN A 45 -23.18 -14.15 -34.38
N GLY A 46 -23.38 -14.92 -33.35
CA GLY A 46 -22.53 -14.95 -32.13
C GLY A 46 -21.13 -15.47 -32.44
N GLY A 47 -20.28 -14.60 -32.91
CA GLY A 47 -18.84 -14.80 -32.89
C GLY A 47 -18.32 -14.39 -31.52
N ALA A 48 -18.18 -15.35 -30.58
CA ALA A 48 -17.40 -15.15 -29.38
C ALA A 48 -15.95 -14.84 -29.81
N ARG A 49 -15.60 -13.56 -29.93
CA ARG A 49 -14.20 -13.13 -29.92
C ARG A 49 -13.69 -13.38 -28.51
N ALA A 50 -12.91 -14.45 -28.33
CA ALA A 50 -12.00 -14.57 -27.21
C ALA A 50 -11.09 -13.33 -27.27
N SER A 51 -11.39 -12.32 -26.46
CA SER A 51 -10.47 -11.22 -26.20
C SER A 51 -9.35 -11.80 -25.34
N GLY A 52 -8.30 -12.29 -26.01
CA GLY A 52 -7.03 -12.48 -25.35
C GLY A 52 -6.59 -11.15 -24.72
N PRO A 53 -5.71 -11.17 -23.71
CA PRO A 53 -5.19 -9.97 -23.10
C PRO A 53 -4.70 -9.03 -24.20
N ILE A 54 -5.16 -7.79 -24.20
CA ILE A 54 -4.65 -6.77 -25.12
C ILE A 54 -3.18 -6.60 -24.74
N ALA A 55 -2.27 -7.07 -25.62
CA ALA A 55 -0.85 -6.88 -25.42
C ALA A 55 -0.61 -5.36 -25.33
N GLY A 56 -0.09 -4.91 -24.20
CA GLY A 56 0.36 -3.53 -24.03
C GLY A 56 1.51 -3.19 -24.99
N PRO A 57 1.94 -1.92 -25.05
CA PRO A 57 3.09 -1.54 -25.84
C PRO A 57 4.32 -2.39 -25.47
N PRO A 58 5.27 -2.60 -26.43
CA PRO A 58 6.46 -3.39 -26.19
C PRO A 58 7.19 -2.91 -24.93
N HIS A 59 7.53 -3.80 -24.04
CA HIS A 59 8.30 -3.54 -22.82
C HIS A 59 9.26 -4.71 -22.60
N ASP A 60 10.35 -4.47 -21.88
CA ASP A 60 11.20 -5.53 -21.38
C ASP A 60 10.58 -6.05 -20.05
N PRO A 61 10.14 -7.31 -19.97
CA PRO A 61 9.53 -7.86 -18.76
C PRO A 61 10.52 -7.92 -17.58
N ARG A 62 11.83 -7.84 -17.86
CA ARG A 62 12.87 -7.82 -16.82
C ARG A 62 13.31 -6.43 -16.42
N ASP A 63 12.87 -5.38 -17.10
CA ASP A 63 13.11 -4.01 -16.68
C ASP A 63 12.04 -3.60 -15.68
N LEU A 64 12.36 -3.65 -14.38
CA LEU A 64 11.50 -3.21 -13.29
C LEU A 64 11.82 -1.77 -12.85
N ASN A 65 12.82 -1.10 -13.44
CA ASN A 65 13.24 0.23 -13.04
C ASN A 65 12.09 1.23 -13.11
N GLY A 66 12.08 2.16 -12.16
CA GLY A 66 11.15 3.27 -12.12
C GLY A 66 10.29 3.32 -10.87
N ILE A 67 9.35 4.25 -10.86
CA ILE A 67 8.47 4.51 -9.72
C ILE A 67 7.16 3.76 -9.89
N TRP A 68 6.78 3.08 -8.83
CA TRP A 68 5.59 2.26 -8.75
C TRP A 68 4.70 2.72 -7.60
N ASN A 69 3.39 2.69 -7.81
CA ASN A 69 2.42 2.97 -6.78
C ASN A 69 1.38 1.86 -6.71
N MET A 70 1.01 1.44 -5.52
CA MET A 70 0.00 0.41 -5.32
C MET A 70 -1.34 0.85 -5.91
N ARG A 71 -2.01 -0.02 -6.67
CA ARG A 71 -3.30 0.31 -7.29
C ARG A 71 -4.44 0.42 -6.29
N PHE A 72 -4.37 -0.28 -5.17
CA PHE A 72 -5.34 -0.18 -4.08
C PHE A 72 -4.78 -0.73 -2.79
N GLY A 73 -4.84 0.07 -1.74
CA GLY A 73 -4.49 -0.35 -0.41
C GLY A 73 -5.62 -0.05 0.58
N GLY A 74 -6.46 -1.02 0.86
CA GLY A 74 -7.40 -0.94 1.97
C GLY A 74 -6.78 -1.29 3.32
N GLY A 75 -5.48 -1.11 3.51
CA GLY A 75 -4.76 -1.45 4.74
C GLY A 75 -4.46 -2.94 4.94
N GLY A 76 -4.94 -3.81 4.05
CA GLY A 76 -4.72 -5.26 4.08
C GLY A 76 -4.58 -5.86 2.69
N PHE A 77 -4.34 -7.16 2.65
CA PHE A 77 -4.08 -7.93 1.42
C PHE A 77 -5.34 -8.54 0.80
N GLY A 78 -6.47 -7.83 0.86
CA GLY A 78 -7.72 -8.31 0.28
C GLY A 78 -8.59 -9.12 1.25
N ARG A 79 -9.49 -9.94 0.67
CA ARG A 79 -10.53 -10.64 1.43
C ARG A 79 -10.06 -11.94 2.09
N VAL A 80 -8.99 -12.54 1.59
CA VAL A 80 -8.48 -13.81 2.13
C VAL A 80 -7.70 -13.52 3.40
N GLN A 81 -8.27 -13.95 4.52
CA GLN A 81 -7.64 -13.83 5.81
C GLN A 81 -6.75 -15.04 6.07
N PRO A 82 -5.59 -14.88 6.72
CA PRO A 82 -4.73 -16.00 7.06
C PRO A 82 -5.36 -16.84 8.17
N LYS A 83 -5.05 -18.14 8.17
CA LYS A 83 -5.31 -18.99 9.32
C LYS A 83 -4.17 -18.81 10.32
N LEU A 84 -4.51 -18.41 11.53
CA LEU A 84 -3.53 -18.14 12.58
C LEU A 84 -3.35 -19.38 13.47
N THR A 85 -2.14 -19.53 14.00
CA THR A 85 -1.85 -20.43 15.11
C THR A 85 -2.38 -19.84 16.43
N PRO A 86 -2.39 -20.56 17.56
CA PRO A 86 -2.71 -19.98 18.87
C PRO A 86 -1.85 -18.78 19.23
N LEU A 87 -0.56 -18.78 18.87
CA LEU A 87 0.32 -17.62 19.07
C LEU A 87 -0.09 -16.45 18.17
N GLY A 88 -0.35 -16.70 16.88
CA GLY A 88 -0.81 -15.69 15.94
C GLY A 88 -2.12 -15.03 16.39
N GLU A 89 -3.07 -15.83 16.88
CA GLU A 89 -4.32 -15.32 17.47
C GLU A 89 -4.07 -14.46 18.71
N GLN A 90 -3.13 -14.87 19.57
CA GLN A 90 -2.78 -14.10 20.76
C GLN A 90 -2.17 -12.74 20.40
N LEU A 91 -1.27 -12.71 19.41
CA LEU A 91 -0.66 -11.46 18.93
C LEU A 91 -1.72 -10.55 18.31
N PHE A 92 -2.60 -11.11 17.48
CA PHE A 92 -3.67 -10.36 16.82
C PHE A 92 -4.66 -9.74 17.84
N LYS A 93 -5.03 -10.47 18.89
CA LYS A 93 -5.91 -9.96 19.97
C LYS A 93 -5.29 -8.81 20.77
N ARG A 94 -3.96 -8.70 20.82
CA ARG A 94 -3.26 -7.61 21.49
C ARG A 94 -3.11 -6.37 20.62
N ALA A 95 -3.27 -6.52 19.34
CA ALA A 95 -3.15 -5.43 18.38
C ALA A 95 -4.36 -4.49 18.50
N LYS A 96 -4.08 -3.21 18.60
CA LYS A 96 -5.06 -2.12 18.54
C LYS A 96 -4.86 -1.37 17.24
N SER A 97 -5.39 -1.91 16.16
CA SER A 97 -5.24 -1.29 14.85
C SER A 97 -6.25 -0.19 14.65
N SER A 98 -5.80 1.00 14.26
CA SER A 98 -6.68 2.09 13.83
C SER A 98 -7.42 1.79 12.50
N ASN A 99 -6.99 0.77 11.76
CA ASN A 99 -7.68 0.31 10.55
C ASN A 99 -8.79 -0.70 10.84
N SER A 100 -8.93 -1.19 12.07
CA SER A 100 -10.02 -2.11 12.46
C SER A 100 -11.37 -1.40 12.59
N GLY A 101 -11.37 -0.08 12.77
CA GLY A 101 -12.55 0.70 13.10
C GLY A 101 -12.92 0.69 14.59
N GLU A 102 -12.19 -0.07 15.41
CA GLU A 102 -12.41 -0.14 16.87
C GLU A 102 -11.57 0.87 17.64
N TYR A 103 -10.38 1.21 17.10
CA TYR A 103 -9.42 2.08 17.76
C TYR A 103 -9.13 3.32 16.93
N THR A 104 -8.97 4.44 17.58
CA THR A 104 -8.53 5.70 16.98
C THR A 104 -7.01 5.71 16.79
N LEU A 105 -6.49 6.75 16.11
CA LEU A 105 -5.03 6.95 15.99
C LEU A 105 -4.34 7.17 17.34
N GLN A 106 -5.05 7.72 18.33
CA GLN A 106 -4.53 7.95 19.68
C GLN A 106 -4.51 6.68 20.53
N GLU A 107 -5.37 5.71 20.23
CA GLU A 107 -5.51 4.46 20.97
C GLU A 107 -4.71 3.31 20.38
N THR A 108 -4.23 3.48 19.15
CA THR A 108 -3.48 2.40 18.46
C THR A 108 -2.17 2.07 19.17
N ASN A 109 -1.79 0.79 19.12
CA ASN A 109 -0.45 0.35 19.49
C ASN A 109 0.37 -0.09 18.25
N ASP A 110 -0.05 0.34 17.07
CA ASP A 110 0.67 0.08 15.83
C ASP A 110 2.08 0.69 15.89
N PRO A 111 3.15 -0.13 15.84
CA PRO A 111 4.51 0.37 15.99
C PRO A 111 4.95 1.29 14.83
N VAL A 112 4.35 1.16 13.67
CA VAL A 112 4.60 2.03 12.52
C VAL A 112 4.05 3.44 12.77
N ILE A 113 2.89 3.54 13.43
CA ILE A 113 2.25 4.82 13.77
C ILE A 113 2.87 5.42 15.03
N THR A 114 3.00 4.60 16.11
CA THR A 114 3.38 5.11 17.43
C THR A 114 4.86 5.32 17.63
N LYS A 115 5.73 4.70 16.82
CA LYS A 115 7.18 4.71 16.99
C LYS A 115 7.94 5.01 15.70
N CYS A 116 7.24 5.26 14.60
CA CYS A 116 7.84 5.42 13.28
C CYS A 116 8.78 4.26 12.90
N PHE A 117 8.46 3.04 13.30
CA PHE A 117 9.24 1.89 12.88
C PHE A 117 9.03 1.60 11.39
N PRO A 118 10.08 1.16 10.68
CA PRO A 118 9.90 0.67 9.32
C PRO A 118 8.81 -0.40 9.27
N PRO A 119 7.88 -0.35 8.30
CA PRO A 119 6.72 -1.26 8.27
C PRO A 119 7.07 -2.74 8.15
N GLY A 120 8.25 -3.06 7.62
CA GLY A 120 8.63 -4.42 7.26
C GLY A 120 7.99 -4.88 5.95
N VAL A 121 8.44 -6.03 5.45
CA VAL A 121 7.89 -6.67 4.25
C VAL A 121 6.92 -7.76 4.69
N PRO A 122 5.73 -7.86 4.06
CA PRO A 122 5.26 -7.13 2.88
C PRO A 122 4.45 -5.86 3.22
N ARG A 123 4.25 -5.52 4.48
CA ARG A 123 3.42 -4.39 4.91
C ARG A 123 3.82 -3.05 4.30
N ILE A 124 5.10 -2.85 3.96
CA ILE A 124 5.60 -1.61 3.35
C ILE A 124 4.82 -1.23 2.08
N TYR A 125 4.36 -2.21 1.29
CA TYR A 125 3.56 -1.99 0.10
C TYR A 125 2.15 -1.46 0.39
N LEU A 126 1.65 -1.64 1.61
CA LEU A 126 0.33 -1.14 2.04
C LEU A 126 0.37 0.31 2.51
N GLN A 127 1.54 0.94 2.54
CA GLN A 127 1.64 2.36 2.83
C GLN A 127 1.15 3.16 1.60
N PRO A 128 0.47 4.30 1.80
CA PRO A 128 -0.11 5.10 0.72
C PRO A 128 0.95 5.98 0.01
N PHE A 129 2.15 5.44 -0.18
CA PHE A 129 3.29 6.14 -0.74
C PHE A 129 3.88 5.36 -1.90
N PRO A 130 4.44 6.04 -2.92
CA PRO A 130 5.14 5.38 -4.01
C PRO A 130 6.48 4.80 -3.55
N TRP A 131 7.02 3.95 -4.39
CA TRP A 131 8.34 3.38 -4.21
C TRP A 131 9.03 3.19 -5.56
N GLN A 132 10.35 3.20 -5.56
CA GLN A 132 11.17 3.10 -6.75
C GLN A 132 12.00 1.83 -6.75
N ILE A 133 12.07 1.16 -7.90
CA ILE A 133 13.01 0.09 -8.17
C ILE A 133 14.20 0.66 -8.95
N VAL A 134 15.40 0.33 -8.50
CA VAL A 134 16.67 0.63 -9.20
C VAL A 134 17.45 -0.67 -9.34
N GLN A 135 17.56 -1.17 -10.55
CA GLN A 135 18.29 -2.40 -10.84
C GLN A 135 19.75 -2.09 -11.18
N THR A 136 20.66 -2.83 -10.55
CA THR A 136 22.10 -2.82 -10.85
C THR A 136 22.56 -4.25 -11.16
N PRO A 137 23.79 -4.47 -11.66
CA PRO A 137 24.28 -5.81 -11.96
C PRO A 137 24.42 -6.74 -10.75
N LYS A 138 24.47 -6.20 -9.52
CA LYS A 138 24.73 -6.99 -8.30
C LYS A 138 23.60 -6.95 -7.29
N GLU A 139 22.73 -5.98 -7.41
CA GLU A 139 21.60 -5.80 -6.52
C GLU A 139 20.47 -5.04 -7.20
N THR A 140 19.27 -5.24 -6.70
CA THR A 140 18.11 -4.41 -6.98
C THR A 140 17.77 -3.66 -5.70
N VAL A 141 17.70 -2.33 -5.77
CA VAL A 141 17.40 -1.49 -4.62
C VAL A 141 15.95 -1.04 -4.70
N PHE A 142 15.22 -1.21 -3.63
CA PHE A 142 13.87 -0.69 -3.46
C PHE A 142 13.95 0.52 -2.55
N LEU A 143 13.59 1.69 -3.08
CA LEU A 143 13.54 2.97 -2.39
C LEU A 143 12.08 3.28 -2.10
N TYR A 144 11.70 3.29 -0.86
CA TYR A 144 10.34 3.64 -0.45
C TYR A 144 10.32 5.10 0.01
N GLU A 145 9.32 5.86 -0.47
CA GLU A 145 9.10 7.23 0.00
C GLU A 145 8.78 7.24 1.49
N TYR A 146 8.04 6.21 1.96
CA TYR A 146 7.72 6.08 3.37
C TYR A 146 8.99 6.02 4.23
N ASP A 147 9.19 7.09 5.01
CA ASP A 147 10.29 7.26 5.98
C ASP A 147 11.69 6.94 5.38
N HIS A 148 11.89 7.26 4.09
CA HIS A 148 13.14 7.02 3.35
C HIS A 148 13.69 5.59 3.49
N THR A 149 12.78 4.61 3.64
CA THR A 149 13.17 3.21 3.82
C THR A 149 13.86 2.69 2.56
N ILE A 150 15.02 2.10 2.73
CA ILE A 150 15.79 1.46 1.64
C ILE A 150 15.85 -0.04 1.91
N ARG A 151 15.64 -0.84 0.84
CA ARG A 151 15.78 -2.29 0.88
C ARG A 151 16.74 -2.74 -0.21
N HIS A 152 17.79 -3.44 0.17
CA HIS A 152 18.71 -4.07 -0.74
C HIS A 152 18.29 -5.50 -1.02
N VAL A 153 18.16 -5.86 -2.29
CA VAL A 153 17.91 -7.22 -2.75
C VAL A 153 19.11 -7.66 -3.56
N PHE A 154 19.95 -8.51 -2.99
CA PHE A 154 21.20 -8.93 -3.63
C PHE A 154 20.94 -9.93 -4.74
N THR A 155 21.47 -9.66 -5.94
CA THR A 155 21.30 -10.47 -7.15
C THR A 155 22.58 -11.06 -7.67
N ASP A 156 23.64 -11.04 -6.87
CA ASP A 156 24.98 -11.55 -7.19
C ASP A 156 25.16 -13.07 -6.96
N GLY A 157 24.05 -13.77 -6.66
CA GLY A 157 24.04 -15.23 -6.46
C GLY A 157 24.45 -15.68 -5.05
N ARG A 158 24.58 -14.73 -4.10
CA ARG A 158 24.84 -15.09 -2.70
C ARG A 158 23.65 -15.85 -2.09
N LYS A 159 23.94 -16.54 -1.00
CA LYS A 159 22.92 -17.10 -0.10
C LYS A 159 22.71 -16.15 1.08
N HIS A 160 21.61 -16.35 1.81
CA HIS A 160 21.45 -15.72 3.12
C HIS A 160 22.61 -16.12 4.05
N PRO A 161 23.12 -15.18 4.88
CA PRO A 161 24.07 -15.51 5.93
C PRO A 161 23.49 -16.55 6.92
N GLU A 162 24.35 -17.41 7.45
CA GLU A 162 23.91 -18.36 8.48
C GLU A 162 23.45 -17.63 9.78
N ASP A 163 24.14 -16.53 10.12
CA ASP A 163 23.83 -15.68 11.25
C ASP A 163 23.23 -14.34 10.75
N VAL A 164 21.98 -14.37 10.29
CA VAL A 164 21.29 -13.14 9.87
C VAL A 164 20.97 -12.28 11.07
N THR A 165 21.46 -11.05 11.09
CA THR A 165 21.05 -10.05 12.10
C THR A 165 19.61 -9.62 11.80
N PRO A 166 18.65 -9.83 12.73
CA PRO A 166 17.25 -9.49 12.49
C PRO A 166 17.02 -7.99 12.29
N THR A 167 16.37 -7.63 11.18
CA THR A 167 16.03 -6.24 10.86
C THR A 167 14.53 -6.10 10.62
N TYR A 168 14.05 -4.87 10.40
CA TYR A 168 12.65 -4.63 10.02
C TYR A 168 12.34 -5.12 8.61
N MET A 169 13.30 -4.97 7.69
CA MET A 169 13.11 -5.29 6.26
C MET A 169 13.65 -6.68 5.88
N GLY A 170 14.28 -7.39 6.84
CA GLY A 170 14.93 -8.67 6.62
C GLY A 170 16.20 -8.57 5.80
N ASP A 171 16.79 -9.73 5.49
CA ASP A 171 17.86 -9.94 4.51
C ASP A 171 17.24 -10.50 3.23
N SER A 172 17.46 -9.84 2.09
CA SER A 172 16.79 -10.17 0.84
C SER A 172 17.80 -10.57 -0.24
N ILE A 173 17.56 -11.71 -0.87
CA ILE A 173 18.27 -12.15 -2.08
C ILE A 173 17.28 -12.25 -3.24
N GLY A 174 17.74 -11.95 -4.46
CA GLY A 174 16.92 -11.94 -5.65
C GLY A 174 17.49 -12.81 -6.77
N ARG A 175 16.60 -13.37 -7.58
CA ARG A 175 16.94 -14.09 -8.80
C ARG A 175 15.85 -13.96 -9.85
N TRP A 176 16.22 -14.12 -11.09
CA TRP A 176 15.27 -14.22 -12.18
C TRP A 176 14.88 -15.69 -12.43
N ASP A 177 13.58 -15.93 -12.56
CA ASP A 177 12.95 -17.18 -12.95
C ASP A 177 12.12 -16.89 -14.22
N GLY A 178 12.72 -17.09 -15.40
CA GLY A 178 12.15 -16.55 -16.64
C GLY A 178 12.03 -15.03 -16.59
N ASP A 179 10.83 -14.52 -16.75
CA ASP A 179 10.50 -13.09 -16.70
C ASP A 179 9.95 -12.65 -15.32
N THR A 180 10.06 -13.50 -14.33
CA THR A 180 9.64 -13.22 -12.96
C THR A 180 10.86 -12.93 -12.08
N PHE A 181 10.86 -11.81 -11.41
CA PHE A 181 11.87 -11.49 -10.40
C PHE A 181 11.42 -12.05 -9.05
N VAL A 182 12.14 -13.03 -8.55
CA VAL A 182 11.85 -13.70 -7.29
C VAL A 182 12.75 -13.14 -6.20
N VAL A 183 12.14 -12.62 -5.15
CA VAL A 183 12.83 -12.13 -3.96
C VAL A 183 12.52 -13.06 -2.79
N ASP A 184 13.55 -13.51 -2.12
CA ASP A 184 13.50 -14.38 -0.96
C ASP A 184 14.03 -13.61 0.25
N THR A 185 13.27 -13.57 1.36
CA THR A 185 13.59 -12.70 2.50
C THR A 185 13.37 -13.43 3.82
N VAL A 186 14.40 -13.41 4.65
CA VAL A 186 14.42 -13.97 6.01
C VAL A 186 15.02 -12.96 7.00
N GLY A 187 15.11 -13.32 8.27
CA GLY A 187 15.79 -12.49 9.27
C GLY A 187 15.01 -11.25 9.66
N PHE A 188 13.71 -11.38 9.83
CA PHE A 188 12.87 -10.29 10.36
C PHE A 188 12.94 -10.21 11.88
N ASN A 189 12.92 -8.99 12.41
CA ASN A 189 12.65 -8.79 13.83
C ASN A 189 11.13 -8.84 14.10
N GLU A 190 10.74 -9.16 15.32
CA GLU A 190 9.32 -9.34 15.69
C GLU A 190 8.59 -8.03 16.04
N LYS A 191 9.07 -6.88 15.53
CA LYS A 191 8.62 -5.55 15.99
C LYS A 191 7.57 -4.91 15.10
N THR A 192 7.12 -5.59 14.05
CA THR A 192 6.14 -5.08 13.08
C THR A 192 4.97 -6.03 12.91
N TRP A 193 4.01 -5.64 12.10
CA TRP A 193 2.87 -6.46 11.71
C TRP A 193 2.97 -6.80 10.23
N LEU A 194 2.40 -7.92 9.83
CA LEU A 194 2.32 -8.32 8.41
C LEU A 194 1.45 -7.37 7.59
N ASP A 195 0.43 -6.77 8.21
CA ASP A 195 -0.49 -5.84 7.58
C ASP A 195 -0.85 -4.67 8.50
N ARG A 196 -1.78 -3.83 8.09
CA ARG A 196 -2.25 -2.69 8.89
C ARG A 196 -3.36 -3.04 9.89
N PHE A 197 -3.81 -4.32 9.93
CA PHE A 197 -4.85 -4.77 10.86
C PHE A 197 -4.30 -5.37 12.16
N GLY A 198 -2.99 -5.57 12.25
CA GLY A 198 -2.36 -6.00 13.51
C GLY A 198 -1.93 -7.47 13.55
N ARG A 199 -1.81 -8.14 12.40
CA ARG A 199 -1.29 -9.51 12.35
C ARG A 199 0.21 -9.50 12.59
N GLY A 200 0.61 -9.93 13.78
CA GLY A 200 2.02 -10.06 14.16
C GLY A 200 2.67 -11.26 13.49
N HIS A 201 3.98 -11.26 13.50
CA HIS A 201 4.81 -12.37 13.03
C HIS A 201 5.90 -12.70 14.05
N SER A 202 6.61 -13.79 13.81
CA SER A 202 7.75 -14.21 14.61
C SER A 202 9.08 -13.99 13.88
N ASP A 203 10.18 -14.37 14.55
CA ASP A 203 11.52 -14.44 13.99
C ASP A 203 11.68 -15.51 12.88
N GLN A 204 10.68 -16.39 12.72
CA GLN A 204 10.66 -17.41 11.68
C GLN A 204 9.91 -16.98 10.42
N LEU A 205 9.53 -15.71 10.34
CA LEU A 205 8.92 -15.19 9.12
C LEU A 205 9.85 -15.33 7.93
N HIS A 206 9.33 -15.94 6.88
CA HIS A 206 9.93 -16.07 5.56
C HIS A 206 8.96 -15.50 4.53
N VAL A 207 9.43 -14.59 3.70
CA VAL A 207 8.62 -13.94 2.67
C VAL A 207 9.22 -14.19 1.30
N ILE A 208 8.42 -14.75 0.40
CA ILE A 208 8.79 -14.97 -1.00
C ILE A 208 7.90 -14.05 -1.84
N GLU A 209 8.53 -13.18 -2.62
CA GLU A 209 7.86 -12.23 -3.51
C GLU A 209 8.20 -12.57 -4.97
N ARG A 210 7.20 -12.62 -5.84
CA ARG A 210 7.35 -12.92 -7.26
C ARG A 210 6.79 -11.77 -8.07
N PHE A 211 7.69 -10.88 -8.51
CA PHE A 211 7.33 -9.71 -9.32
C PHE A 211 7.28 -10.05 -10.79
N HIS A 212 6.17 -9.72 -11.42
CA HIS A 212 5.95 -9.91 -12.84
C HIS A 212 5.48 -8.61 -13.49
N ARG A 213 6.25 -8.08 -14.44
CA ARG A 213 5.85 -6.90 -15.23
C ARG A 213 4.93 -7.34 -16.34
N VAL A 214 3.62 -7.15 -16.14
CA VAL A 214 2.56 -7.62 -17.05
C VAL A 214 2.57 -6.84 -18.36
N ASN A 215 2.84 -5.54 -18.28
CA ASN A 215 2.94 -4.63 -19.42
C ASN A 215 3.75 -3.39 -19.01
N GLN A 216 3.82 -2.39 -19.90
CA GLN A 216 4.60 -1.18 -19.63
C GLN A 216 4.21 -0.47 -18.32
N ASN A 217 2.91 -0.51 -17.97
CA ASN A 217 2.34 0.29 -16.89
C ASN A 217 1.99 -0.51 -15.63
N ASP A 218 2.03 -1.83 -15.69
CA ASP A 218 1.53 -2.69 -14.64
C ASP A 218 2.59 -3.70 -14.18
N LEU A 219 2.83 -3.71 -12.88
CA LEU A 219 3.64 -4.69 -12.17
C LEU A 219 2.74 -5.42 -11.18
N GLU A 220 2.83 -6.72 -11.15
CA GLU A 220 2.14 -7.59 -10.20
C GLU A 220 3.14 -8.28 -9.28
N ALA A 221 2.71 -8.55 -8.05
CA ALA A 221 3.49 -9.33 -7.10
C ALA A 221 2.62 -10.37 -6.43
N ASP A 222 3.00 -11.64 -6.58
CA ASP A 222 2.49 -12.74 -5.78
C ASP A 222 3.43 -12.92 -4.57
N ILE A 223 2.88 -12.78 -3.37
CA ILE A 223 3.64 -12.80 -2.13
C ILE A 223 3.17 -13.96 -1.28
N THR A 224 4.09 -14.82 -0.88
CA THR A 224 3.87 -15.90 0.07
C THR A 224 4.56 -15.56 1.39
N MET A 225 3.79 -15.57 2.46
CA MET A 225 4.31 -15.44 3.84
C MET A 225 4.21 -16.79 4.53
N GLU A 226 5.33 -17.26 5.05
CA GLU A 226 5.45 -18.47 5.83
C GLU A 226 5.97 -18.12 7.23
N ASP A 227 5.25 -18.48 8.26
CA ASP A 227 5.66 -18.31 9.65
C ASP A 227 5.03 -19.40 10.50
N PRO A 228 5.70 -20.54 10.71
CA PRO A 228 5.11 -21.68 11.38
C PRO A 228 4.73 -21.43 12.85
N LYS A 229 5.26 -20.33 13.45
CA LYS A 229 4.86 -19.95 14.80
C LYS A 229 3.54 -19.17 14.83
N THR A 230 3.23 -18.35 13.80
CA THR A 230 2.06 -17.46 13.81
C THR A 230 1.02 -17.79 12.74
N LEU A 231 1.41 -18.40 11.63
CA LEU A 231 0.54 -18.82 10.52
C LEU A 231 0.38 -20.33 10.51
N ALA A 232 -0.86 -20.82 10.50
CA ALA A 232 -1.15 -22.27 10.44
C ALA A 232 -0.90 -22.87 9.04
N GLU A 233 -0.88 -22.04 8.02
CA GLU A 233 -0.57 -22.36 6.63
C GLU A 233 0.03 -21.14 5.95
N PRO A 234 0.76 -21.29 4.83
CA PRO A 234 1.29 -20.13 4.08
C PRO A 234 0.17 -19.16 3.69
N TRP A 235 0.40 -17.87 3.91
CA TRP A 235 -0.54 -16.84 3.49
C TRP A 235 -0.10 -16.26 2.15
N ASN A 236 -0.90 -16.49 1.12
CA ASN A 236 -0.65 -16.01 -0.22
C ASN A 236 -1.50 -14.79 -0.51
N VAL A 237 -0.87 -13.75 -1.04
CA VAL A 237 -1.52 -12.49 -1.40
C VAL A 237 -1.04 -12.03 -2.76
N HIS A 238 -1.87 -11.27 -3.45
CA HIS A 238 -1.58 -10.69 -4.76
C HIS A 238 -1.70 -9.18 -4.71
N LEU A 239 -0.68 -8.47 -5.19
CA LEU A 239 -0.64 -7.01 -5.25
C LEU A 239 -0.45 -6.55 -6.69
N GLN A 240 -1.01 -5.39 -7.00
CA GLN A 240 -0.87 -4.73 -8.29
C GLN A 240 -0.34 -3.32 -8.10
N PHE A 241 0.65 -2.95 -8.92
CA PHE A 241 1.27 -1.65 -8.91
C PHE A 241 1.17 -1.01 -10.28
N GLN A 242 1.03 0.29 -10.29
CA GLN A 242 0.99 1.10 -11.49
C GLN A 242 2.28 1.89 -11.64
N PHE A 243 2.86 1.87 -12.83
CA PHE A 243 4.02 2.68 -13.20
C PHE A 243 3.68 4.18 -13.18
N ARG A 244 4.59 4.98 -12.62
CA ARG A 244 4.45 6.43 -12.47
C ARG A 244 5.70 7.14 -12.96
N PRO A 245 5.95 7.16 -14.29
CA PRO A 245 7.17 7.74 -14.83
C PRO A 245 7.29 9.25 -14.60
N GLU A 246 6.16 9.91 -14.39
CA GLU A 246 6.07 11.35 -14.15
C GLU A 246 6.28 11.76 -12.68
N TRP A 247 6.35 10.77 -11.77
CA TRP A 247 6.53 11.05 -10.35
C TRP A 247 7.99 11.06 -9.96
N THR A 248 8.28 11.72 -8.85
CA THR A 248 9.53 11.65 -8.09
C THR A 248 9.20 11.25 -6.68
N LEU A 249 10.11 10.56 -6.00
CA LEU A 249 9.95 10.32 -4.57
C LEU A 249 10.18 11.63 -3.83
N GLU A 250 9.26 11.95 -2.93
CA GLU A 250 9.32 13.15 -2.10
C GLU A 250 9.89 12.83 -0.72
N GLU A 251 10.28 13.85 0.01
CA GLU A 251 10.67 13.70 1.40
C GLU A 251 9.43 13.45 2.26
N GLN A 252 9.38 12.28 2.90
CA GLN A 252 8.34 11.92 3.84
C GLN A 252 8.99 11.47 5.15
N VAL A 253 8.78 12.21 6.21
CA VAL A 253 9.31 11.94 7.54
C VAL A 253 8.16 11.53 8.45
N CYS A 254 8.23 10.32 9.00
CA CYS A 254 7.17 9.79 9.87
C CYS A 254 6.93 10.68 11.10
N ALA A 255 7.98 11.27 11.66
CA ALA A 255 7.88 12.14 12.84
C ALA A 255 7.09 13.43 12.56
N ASP A 256 7.10 13.94 11.33
CA ASP A 256 6.38 15.17 10.95
C ASP A 256 4.87 14.90 10.80
N ASN A 257 4.47 13.65 10.64
CA ASN A 257 3.06 13.25 10.73
C ASN A 257 2.55 13.26 12.18
N GLY A 258 3.38 13.59 13.15
CA GLY A 258 3.10 13.64 14.58
C GLY A 258 2.10 14.71 15.01
N ASP A 259 1.70 15.63 14.13
CA ASP A 259 0.54 16.50 14.38
C ASP A 259 -0.77 15.73 14.52
N PHE A 260 -0.78 14.45 14.13
CA PHE A 260 -1.90 13.54 14.33
C PHE A 260 -1.81 12.72 15.63
N VAL A 261 -0.64 12.70 16.27
CA VAL A 261 -0.42 12.02 17.55
C VAL A 261 0.21 13.02 18.50
N THR A 262 -0.63 13.72 19.28
CA THR A 262 -0.13 14.52 20.40
C THR A 262 0.52 13.56 21.39
N PHE A 263 1.84 13.50 21.37
CA PHE A 263 2.59 12.91 22.47
C PHE A 263 2.42 13.89 23.66
N GLU A 264 1.53 13.58 24.59
CA GLU A 264 1.56 14.24 25.88
C GLU A 264 2.94 13.97 26.50
N LYS A 265 3.64 15.06 26.82
CA LYS A 265 4.93 15.05 27.49
C LYS A 265 4.79 14.65 28.94
#